data_0350d69ecb9633fb591f2fd6f434434e
#
_entry.id   0350d69ecb9633fb591f2fd6f434434e
#
_cell.length_a   1.000
_cell.length_b   1.000
_cell.length_c   1.000
_cell.angle_alpha   90.00
_cell.angle_beta   90.00
_cell.angle_gamma   90.00
#
_symmetry.space_group_name_H-M   'P 1'
#
loop_
_entity.id
_entity.type
_entity.pdbx_description
1 polymer ?
#
loop_
_entity_poly.entity_id
_entity_poly.type
_entity_poly.pdbx_seq_one_letter_code
_entity_poly.pdbx_strand_id
1 'polypeptide(L)'
;MQRRTKIVATIGPATEDPKVMDKLIETGVDVVRLNFSHDKHEVHIKRAETARERAQAHGRTIGVLVDLQGPKIRVGKFKQGKIHLNEGDKFIIDADHPLDQGTQERVGTTYKTLPQDVSRGATLLLDDGRIALWVEQVEGTEVIGRVVVGGELSDNKGINRQGGGLSAAALTDKDRADIKVAAAIKADYLAISFPRSAADVNEARELFRAAGGLGGIVAKIERAEAVENIEEIIRASDVVMIARGDLAVEIGDAAVPPIQKRIIRLARAMNKIAITATQMLESMIENSVPTRAEVSDVANAVLDGTDAVMLSAETAKGKHPVAAVAAMDRVCRVAEQEYEATHSRHREDQTFRRVDEAIAMATMYTANHLPVRAIAALTESGATALWMSRISSSVPIYALTSHVETRRKVTLYRGVYPVAFEITSSDHAEINRSAIDELRRLGTVRDGDMVIITKGDLTGVLGGTNAMKVAMVGNLPEFPESAK
;
A
#
# COMPACT_ATOMS: atom_id res chain seq x y z
N MET A 1 4.58 -17.96 15.14
CA MET A 1 3.37 -17.47 14.49
C MET A 1 3.78 -16.71 13.24
N GLN A 2 3.13 -16.94 12.09
CA GLN A 2 3.40 -16.17 10.87
C GLN A 2 2.85 -14.75 11.02
N ARG A 3 3.58 -13.73 10.55
CA ARG A 3 3.13 -12.33 10.56
C ARG A 3 1.96 -12.15 9.60
N ARG A 4 0.89 -11.53 10.05
CA ARG A 4 -0.33 -11.27 9.25
C ARG A 4 -0.27 -9.95 8.49
N THR A 5 0.19 -8.87 9.13
CA THR A 5 0.39 -7.55 8.51
C THR A 5 1.52 -7.63 7.50
N LYS A 6 1.29 -7.15 6.28
CA LYS A 6 2.25 -7.26 5.19
C LYS A 6 3.31 -6.15 5.26
N ILE A 7 4.49 -6.39 4.70
CA ILE A 7 5.55 -5.39 4.60
C ILE A 7 5.77 -5.03 3.14
N VAL A 8 5.61 -3.75 2.84
CA VAL A 8 5.99 -3.14 1.57
C VAL A 8 7.35 -2.48 1.76
N ALA A 9 8.34 -2.85 0.96
CA ALA A 9 9.68 -2.28 1.01
C ALA A 9 10.02 -1.56 -0.29
N THR A 10 10.46 -0.29 -0.20
CA THR A 10 10.91 0.46 -1.38
C THR A 10 12.31 0.01 -1.77
N ILE A 11 12.47 -0.37 -3.04
CA ILE A 11 13.74 -0.77 -3.61
C ILE A 11 14.45 0.46 -4.20
N GLY A 12 15.73 0.59 -3.88
CA GLY A 12 16.55 1.69 -4.34
C GLY A 12 18.05 1.34 -4.22
N PRO A 13 18.94 2.33 -4.27
CA PRO A 13 20.39 2.09 -4.30
C PRO A 13 20.94 1.18 -3.19
N ALA A 14 20.33 1.23 -1.99
CA ALA A 14 20.76 0.40 -0.85
C ALA A 14 20.36 -1.08 -0.98
N THR A 15 19.48 -1.41 -1.93
CA THR A 15 18.86 -2.74 -2.06
C THR A 15 18.93 -3.32 -3.47
N GLU A 16 19.78 -2.74 -4.34
CA GLU A 16 20.00 -3.23 -5.72
C GLU A 16 20.86 -4.50 -5.77
N ASP A 17 21.74 -4.70 -4.79
CA ASP A 17 22.55 -5.92 -4.70
C ASP A 17 21.63 -7.14 -4.49
N PRO A 18 21.69 -8.15 -5.39
CA PRO A 18 20.88 -9.37 -5.27
C PRO A 18 21.02 -10.06 -3.90
N LYS A 19 22.19 -10.00 -3.25
CA LYS A 19 22.41 -10.57 -1.93
C LYS A 19 21.66 -9.82 -0.83
N VAL A 20 21.51 -8.51 -0.98
CA VAL A 20 20.67 -7.70 -0.06
C VAL A 20 19.21 -8.01 -0.31
N MET A 21 18.80 -8.13 -1.59
CA MET A 21 17.44 -8.53 -1.98
C MET A 21 17.07 -9.89 -1.40
N ASP A 22 17.97 -10.89 -1.47
CA ASP A 22 17.77 -12.20 -0.84
C ASP A 22 17.44 -12.05 0.64
N LYS A 23 18.24 -11.29 1.38
CA LYS A 23 18.02 -11.07 2.80
C LYS A 23 16.71 -10.34 3.12
N LEU A 24 16.31 -9.37 2.29
CA LEU A 24 15.01 -8.71 2.43
C LEU A 24 13.85 -9.70 2.27
N ILE A 25 13.93 -10.56 1.25
CA ILE A 25 12.93 -11.58 0.98
C ILE A 25 12.88 -12.61 2.12
N GLU A 26 14.02 -13.13 2.56
CA GLU A 26 14.11 -14.05 3.70
C GLU A 26 13.57 -13.43 5.00
N THR A 27 13.86 -12.14 5.24
CA THR A 27 13.39 -11.41 6.42
C THR A 27 11.88 -11.17 6.41
N GLY A 28 11.24 -11.20 5.23
CA GLY A 28 9.78 -11.22 5.17
C GLY A 28 9.12 -10.08 4.39
N VAL A 29 9.80 -9.47 3.43
CA VAL A 29 9.16 -8.54 2.48
C VAL A 29 8.10 -9.28 1.67
N ASP A 30 6.91 -8.70 1.55
CA ASP A 30 5.77 -9.26 0.82
C ASP A 30 5.57 -8.55 -0.53
N VAL A 31 5.83 -7.23 -0.58
CA VAL A 31 5.69 -6.41 -1.78
C VAL A 31 6.88 -5.48 -1.90
N VAL A 32 7.45 -5.39 -3.09
CA VAL A 32 8.48 -4.38 -3.42
C VAL A 32 7.81 -3.18 -4.07
N ARG A 33 8.18 -1.97 -3.61
CA ARG A 33 7.73 -0.71 -4.18
C ARG A 33 8.84 -0.12 -5.04
N LEU A 34 8.49 0.27 -6.27
CA LEU A 34 9.34 0.98 -7.22
C LEU A 34 8.84 2.43 -7.32
N ASN A 35 9.63 3.37 -6.80
CA ASN A 35 9.28 4.79 -6.79
C ASN A 35 9.70 5.46 -8.09
N PHE A 36 8.78 5.66 -9.02
CA PHE A 36 9.02 6.26 -10.33
C PHE A 36 9.26 7.78 -10.29
N SER A 37 9.31 8.38 -9.09
CA SER A 37 9.80 9.77 -8.93
C SER A 37 11.30 9.90 -9.15
N HIS A 38 12.04 8.80 -9.11
CA HIS A 38 13.50 8.73 -9.23
C HIS A 38 13.87 7.68 -10.26
N ASP A 39 15.12 7.75 -10.72
CA ASP A 39 15.73 6.79 -11.65
C ASP A 39 15.07 6.69 -13.03
N LYS A 40 15.68 5.94 -13.93
CA LYS A 40 15.19 5.69 -15.28
C LYS A 40 14.37 4.41 -15.34
N HIS A 41 13.55 4.27 -16.37
CA HIS A 41 12.68 3.11 -16.58
C HIS A 41 13.45 1.78 -16.58
N GLU A 42 14.62 1.73 -17.23
CA GLU A 42 15.45 0.53 -17.35
C GLU A 42 15.90 0.02 -15.97
N VAL A 43 16.19 0.93 -15.03
CA VAL A 43 16.57 0.59 -13.66
C VAL A 43 15.39 -0.06 -12.93
N HIS A 44 14.18 0.49 -13.07
CA HIS A 44 12.99 -0.06 -12.46
C HIS A 44 12.60 -1.43 -13.04
N ILE A 45 12.74 -1.61 -14.36
CA ILE A 45 12.51 -2.90 -15.02
C ILE A 45 13.44 -3.96 -14.40
N LYS A 46 14.74 -3.67 -14.33
CA LYS A 46 15.72 -4.58 -13.75
C LYS A 46 15.44 -4.89 -12.27
N ARG A 47 15.06 -3.89 -11.48
CA ARG A 47 14.69 -4.08 -10.05
C ARG A 47 13.49 -5.03 -9.92
N ALA A 48 12.46 -4.87 -10.76
CA ALA A 48 11.29 -5.74 -10.75
C ALA A 48 11.64 -7.19 -11.11
N GLU A 49 12.46 -7.38 -12.15
CA GLU A 49 12.94 -8.69 -12.59
C GLU A 49 13.77 -9.36 -11.51
N THR A 50 14.78 -8.67 -10.97
CA THR A 50 15.64 -9.17 -9.88
C THR A 50 14.81 -9.57 -8.67
N ALA A 51 13.87 -8.73 -8.23
CA ALA A 51 13.04 -9.04 -7.08
C ALA A 51 12.22 -10.31 -7.26
N ARG A 52 11.62 -10.51 -8.44
CA ARG A 52 10.84 -11.72 -8.77
C ARG A 52 11.73 -12.96 -8.88
N GLU A 53 12.88 -12.83 -9.52
CA GLU A 53 13.86 -13.91 -9.65
C GLU A 53 14.35 -14.38 -8.28
N ARG A 54 14.76 -13.43 -7.42
CA ARG A 54 15.22 -13.76 -6.08
C ARG A 54 14.12 -14.39 -5.22
N ALA A 55 12.88 -13.85 -5.29
CA ALA A 55 11.74 -14.43 -4.59
C ALA A 55 11.49 -15.89 -5.02
N GLN A 56 11.52 -16.15 -6.32
CA GLN A 56 11.37 -17.50 -6.86
C GLN A 56 12.46 -18.45 -6.36
N ALA A 57 13.73 -18.00 -6.30
CA ALA A 57 14.85 -18.77 -5.78
C ALA A 57 14.66 -19.17 -4.31
N HIS A 58 13.96 -18.36 -3.53
CA HIS A 58 13.57 -18.64 -2.13
C HIS A 58 12.20 -19.32 -1.99
N GLY A 59 11.59 -19.80 -3.08
CA GLY A 59 10.26 -20.43 -3.05
C GLY A 59 9.14 -19.48 -2.58
N ARG A 60 9.35 -18.17 -2.67
CA ARG A 60 8.38 -17.15 -2.24
C ARG A 60 7.73 -16.44 -3.43
N THR A 61 6.53 -15.96 -3.20
CA THR A 61 5.85 -15.03 -4.11
C THR A 61 5.91 -13.64 -3.51
N ILE A 62 6.30 -12.64 -4.30
CA ILE A 62 6.23 -11.23 -3.93
C ILE A 62 5.41 -10.44 -4.95
N GLY A 63 4.75 -9.37 -4.50
CA GLY A 63 4.09 -8.40 -5.37
C GLY A 63 5.03 -7.27 -5.78
N VAL A 64 4.72 -6.61 -6.89
CA VAL A 64 5.42 -5.40 -7.37
C VAL A 64 4.41 -4.25 -7.41
N LEU A 65 4.70 -3.19 -6.67
CA LEU A 65 3.95 -1.95 -6.64
C LEU A 65 4.76 -0.85 -7.33
N VAL A 66 4.23 -0.30 -8.41
CA VAL A 66 4.77 0.90 -9.07
C VAL A 66 4.09 2.13 -8.50
N ASP A 67 4.86 3.09 -8.02
CA ASP A 67 4.39 4.33 -7.43
C ASP A 67 4.73 5.50 -8.35
N LEU A 68 3.70 6.10 -8.96
CA LEU A 68 3.81 7.23 -9.89
C LEU A 68 4.21 8.51 -9.15
N GLN A 69 4.88 9.40 -9.86
CA GLN A 69 5.36 10.65 -9.28
C GLN A 69 4.22 11.61 -8.92
N GLY A 70 3.21 11.71 -9.79
CA GLY A 70 2.18 12.73 -9.69
C GLY A 70 2.67 14.16 -9.95
N PRO A 71 1.79 15.15 -9.77
CA PRO A 71 2.10 16.56 -10.00
C PRO A 71 2.93 17.10 -8.84
N LYS A 72 4.27 17.09 -8.98
CA LYS A 72 5.15 17.74 -8.02
C LYS A 72 5.22 19.24 -8.30
N ILE A 73 4.53 20.02 -7.48
CA ILE A 73 4.58 21.47 -7.49
C ILE A 73 5.82 21.89 -6.72
N ARG A 74 6.73 22.67 -7.36
CA ARG A 74 8.03 23.02 -6.79
C ARG A 74 8.43 24.46 -7.09
N VAL A 75 9.21 25.05 -6.20
CA VAL A 75 9.99 26.23 -6.52
C VAL A 75 11.10 25.88 -7.51
N GLY A 76 11.55 26.87 -8.27
CA GLY A 76 12.69 26.76 -9.16
C GLY A 76 14.03 26.66 -8.41
N LYS A 77 15.13 26.89 -9.13
CA LYS A 77 16.48 26.91 -8.59
C LYS A 77 16.89 28.32 -8.23
N PHE A 78 17.67 28.44 -7.20
CA PHE A 78 18.28 29.69 -6.77
C PHE A 78 19.67 29.89 -7.38
N LYS A 79 20.05 31.14 -7.73
CA LYS A 79 21.37 31.44 -8.27
C LYS A 79 22.52 30.95 -7.40
N GLN A 80 22.31 30.86 -6.09
CA GLN A 80 23.27 30.38 -5.10
C GLN A 80 22.96 28.99 -4.55
N GLY A 81 22.03 28.26 -5.17
CA GLY A 81 21.57 26.93 -4.74
C GLY A 81 20.60 26.94 -3.56
N LYS A 82 20.65 27.98 -2.72
CA LYS A 82 19.80 28.16 -1.56
C LYS A 82 19.71 29.60 -1.10
N ILE A 83 18.67 29.94 -0.34
CA ILE A 83 18.48 31.23 0.33
C ILE A 83 18.08 30.99 1.77
N HIS A 84 18.12 32.03 2.59
CA HIS A 84 17.56 32.00 3.95
C HIS A 84 16.44 33.03 4.08
N LEU A 85 15.24 32.58 4.40
CA LEU A 85 14.08 33.44 4.62
C LEU A 85 13.91 33.66 6.13
N ASN A 86 13.79 34.91 6.55
CA ASN A 86 13.49 35.26 7.94
C ASN A 86 12.01 35.52 8.11
N GLU A 87 11.50 35.33 9.31
CA GLU A 87 10.14 35.72 9.66
C GLU A 87 9.92 37.22 9.41
N GLY A 88 8.82 37.56 8.74
CA GLY A 88 8.50 38.92 8.32
C GLY A 88 9.06 39.33 6.96
N ASP A 89 9.93 38.56 6.34
CA ASP A 89 10.43 38.85 4.98
C ASP A 89 9.28 38.81 3.97
N LYS A 90 9.34 39.70 2.95
CA LYS A 90 8.49 39.60 1.76
C LYS A 90 9.16 38.68 0.77
N PHE A 91 8.42 37.68 0.25
CA PHE A 91 8.90 36.74 -0.74
C PHE A 91 7.87 36.54 -1.85
N ILE A 92 8.32 36.44 -3.09
CA ILE A 92 7.46 36.35 -4.27
C ILE A 92 7.68 35.00 -4.96
N ILE A 93 6.58 34.27 -5.18
CA ILE A 93 6.57 33.10 -6.08
C ILE A 93 5.89 33.56 -7.36
N ASP A 94 6.65 33.60 -8.45
CA ASP A 94 6.19 34.14 -9.73
C ASP A 94 6.11 33.03 -10.78
N ALA A 95 4.91 32.79 -11.31
CA ALA A 95 4.66 31.73 -12.27
C ALA A 95 5.41 31.94 -13.59
N ASP A 96 5.73 33.17 -13.97
CA ASP A 96 6.46 33.46 -15.21
C ASP A 96 7.97 33.67 -15.02
N HIS A 97 8.45 33.73 -13.75
CA HIS A 97 9.87 33.87 -13.49
C HIS A 97 10.65 32.61 -13.96
N PRO A 98 11.84 32.80 -14.60
CA PRO A 98 12.67 31.66 -15.02
C PRO A 98 13.00 30.71 -13.86
N LEU A 99 12.90 29.40 -14.11
CA LEU A 99 13.07 28.38 -13.09
C LEU A 99 14.50 28.25 -12.51
N ASP A 100 15.49 28.88 -13.14
CA ASP A 100 16.90 28.83 -12.76
C ASP A 100 17.46 30.17 -12.27
N GLN A 101 16.60 31.18 -12.06
CA GLN A 101 16.99 32.58 -11.75
C GLN A 101 16.52 33.05 -10.36
N GLY A 102 16.18 32.13 -9.46
CA GLY A 102 15.70 32.48 -8.11
C GLY A 102 16.70 33.31 -7.31
N THR A 103 16.21 34.25 -6.53
CA THR A 103 16.95 35.19 -5.68
C THR A 103 16.41 35.18 -4.25
N GLN A 104 16.99 36.01 -3.36
CA GLN A 104 16.49 36.21 -2.01
C GLN A 104 15.05 36.78 -1.95
N GLU A 105 14.61 37.45 -3.03
CA GLU A 105 13.32 38.16 -3.07
C GLU A 105 12.23 37.37 -3.84
N ARG A 106 12.62 36.56 -4.83
CA ARG A 106 11.68 35.85 -5.71
C ARG A 106 12.23 34.55 -6.28
N VAL A 107 11.30 33.68 -6.63
CA VAL A 107 11.61 32.42 -7.31
C VAL A 107 10.48 32.04 -8.28
N GLY A 108 10.84 31.35 -9.36
CA GLY A 108 9.87 30.73 -10.26
C GLY A 108 9.22 29.48 -9.65
N THR A 109 8.09 29.06 -10.24
CA THR A 109 7.44 27.78 -9.88
C THR A 109 7.18 26.93 -11.11
N THR A 110 7.25 25.60 -10.93
CA THR A 110 6.87 24.64 -11.96
C THR A 110 5.36 24.64 -12.24
N TYR A 111 4.57 25.23 -11.34
CA TYR A 111 3.10 25.24 -11.39
C TYR A 111 2.58 26.61 -11.85
N LYS A 112 2.31 26.72 -13.16
CA LYS A 112 1.96 27.99 -13.81
C LYS A 112 0.60 28.56 -13.41
N THR A 113 -0.30 27.70 -12.93
CA THR A 113 -1.64 28.10 -12.48
C THR A 113 -1.69 28.42 -10.98
N LEU A 114 -0.57 28.44 -10.27
CA LEU A 114 -0.52 28.77 -8.85
C LEU A 114 -1.26 30.07 -8.49
N PRO A 115 -1.12 31.19 -9.25
CA PRO A 115 -1.83 32.43 -8.95
C PRO A 115 -3.36 32.31 -9.03
N GLN A 116 -3.86 31.35 -9.79
CA GLN A 116 -5.31 31.11 -9.93
C GLN A 116 -5.87 30.29 -8.76
N ASP A 117 -5.04 29.46 -8.14
CA ASP A 117 -5.43 28.55 -7.06
C ASP A 117 -5.24 29.16 -5.66
N VAL A 118 -4.63 30.34 -5.55
CA VAL A 118 -4.39 30.98 -4.26
C VAL A 118 -4.99 32.38 -4.23
N SER A 119 -5.34 32.82 -3.04
CA SER A 119 -5.88 34.17 -2.78
C SER A 119 -5.27 34.73 -1.51
N ARG A 120 -5.49 36.02 -1.26
CA ARG A 120 -5.10 36.65 0.00
C ARG A 120 -5.62 35.87 1.20
N GLY A 121 -4.75 35.61 2.16
CA GLY A 121 -5.04 34.84 3.37
C GLY A 121 -4.72 33.34 3.26
N ALA A 122 -4.42 32.82 2.05
CA ALA A 122 -3.93 31.48 1.91
C ALA A 122 -2.52 31.34 2.53
N THR A 123 -2.19 30.16 3.05
CA THR A 123 -0.84 29.82 3.50
C THR A 123 -0.22 28.80 2.55
N LEU A 124 0.93 29.16 1.97
CA LEU A 124 1.77 28.24 1.21
C LEU A 124 2.84 27.65 2.13
N LEU A 125 3.02 26.34 2.00
CA LEU A 125 3.99 25.57 2.78
C LEU A 125 5.09 25.11 1.83
N LEU A 126 6.34 25.49 2.15
CA LEU A 126 7.51 25.16 1.34
C LEU A 126 8.40 24.18 2.10
N ASP A 127 9.14 23.34 1.37
CA ASP A 127 10.04 22.33 1.92
C ASP A 127 9.35 21.44 2.99
N ASP A 128 8.27 20.77 2.58
CA ASP A 128 7.49 19.87 3.44
C ASP A 128 6.96 20.57 4.73
N GLY A 129 6.59 21.84 4.61
CA GLY A 129 6.02 22.62 5.69
C GLY A 129 7.03 23.26 6.65
N ARG A 130 8.33 23.16 6.38
CA ARG A 130 9.38 23.79 7.20
C ARG A 130 9.37 25.31 7.11
N ILE A 131 8.87 25.86 5.99
CA ILE A 131 8.71 27.28 5.76
C ILE A 131 7.24 27.54 5.46
N ALA A 132 6.67 28.57 6.08
CA ALA A 132 5.30 29.00 5.85
C ALA A 132 5.26 30.43 5.31
N LEU A 133 4.56 30.61 4.17
CA LEU A 133 4.39 31.88 3.48
C LEU A 133 2.90 32.24 3.49
N TRP A 134 2.51 33.30 4.18
CA TRP A 134 1.14 33.83 4.14
C TRP A 134 0.97 34.73 2.91
N VAL A 135 -0.01 34.46 2.07
CA VAL A 135 -0.27 35.22 0.83
C VAL A 135 -0.93 36.54 1.18
N GLU A 136 -0.21 37.65 0.94
CA GLU A 136 -0.71 39.02 1.12
C GLU A 136 -1.53 39.47 -0.09
N GLN A 137 -1.08 39.09 -1.31
CA GLN A 137 -1.63 39.58 -2.56
C GLN A 137 -1.27 38.66 -3.72
N VAL A 138 -2.11 38.64 -4.74
CA VAL A 138 -1.82 38.01 -6.04
C VAL A 138 -1.95 39.08 -7.12
N GLU A 139 -0.89 39.30 -7.87
CA GLU A 139 -0.81 40.29 -8.95
C GLU A 139 -0.34 39.64 -10.25
N GLY A 140 -1.26 39.40 -11.18
CA GLY A 140 -0.95 38.73 -12.43
C GLY A 140 -0.39 37.34 -12.18
N THR A 141 0.90 37.12 -12.46
CA THR A 141 1.61 35.86 -12.26
C THR A 141 2.34 35.75 -10.92
N GLU A 142 2.37 36.85 -10.15
CA GLU A 142 3.09 36.92 -8.88
C GLU A 142 2.19 36.60 -7.69
N VAL A 143 2.61 35.64 -6.87
CA VAL A 143 2.06 35.36 -5.55
C VAL A 143 2.99 36.01 -4.53
N ILE A 144 2.52 37.10 -3.95
CA ILE A 144 3.27 37.92 -3.01
C ILE A 144 2.91 37.49 -1.60
N GLY A 145 3.88 37.03 -0.85
CA GLY A 145 3.65 36.52 0.50
C GLY A 145 4.63 37.11 1.52
N ARG A 146 4.23 36.95 2.78
CA ARG A 146 5.03 37.26 3.97
C ARG A 146 5.41 35.96 4.67
N VAL A 147 6.68 35.82 4.96
CA VAL A 147 7.20 34.66 5.68
C VAL A 147 6.66 34.65 7.12
N VAL A 148 5.95 33.61 7.50
CA VAL A 148 5.42 33.39 8.85
C VAL A 148 6.35 32.46 9.63
N VAL A 149 6.88 31.44 8.97
CA VAL A 149 7.91 30.56 9.52
C VAL A 149 9.09 30.57 8.55
N GLY A 150 10.23 31.07 9.01
CA GLY A 150 11.46 31.19 8.21
C GLY A 150 12.32 29.94 8.23
N GLY A 151 13.34 29.93 7.37
CA GLY A 151 14.30 28.83 7.27
C GLY A 151 15.12 28.85 5.99
N GLU A 152 15.98 27.85 5.81
CA GLU A 152 16.75 27.66 4.61
C GLU A 152 15.87 27.04 3.51
N LEU A 153 15.72 27.71 2.38
CA LEU A 153 15.03 27.23 1.18
C LEU A 153 16.03 26.95 0.07
N SER A 154 16.13 25.69 -0.34
CA SER A 154 17.02 25.24 -1.42
C SER A 154 16.27 24.94 -2.71
N ASP A 155 17.01 24.59 -3.76
CA ASP A 155 16.51 24.30 -5.10
C ASP A 155 15.41 23.23 -5.12
N ASN A 156 14.41 23.43 -5.97
CA ASN A 156 13.37 22.45 -6.32
C ASN A 156 12.57 21.90 -5.14
N LYS A 157 12.41 22.69 -4.07
CA LYS A 157 11.59 22.31 -2.91
C LYS A 157 10.11 22.37 -3.23
N GLY A 158 9.35 21.48 -2.57
CA GLY A 158 7.90 21.36 -2.74
C GLY A 158 7.15 22.63 -2.32
N ILE A 159 6.02 22.87 -2.98
CA ILE A 159 5.02 23.87 -2.61
C ILE A 159 3.72 23.11 -2.34
N ASN A 160 3.16 23.26 -1.15
CA ASN A 160 1.82 22.83 -0.80
C ASN A 160 0.98 24.04 -0.36
N ARG A 161 -0.32 23.90 -0.39
CA ARG A 161 -1.26 24.87 0.19
C ARG A 161 -1.90 24.25 1.43
N GLN A 162 -1.82 24.92 2.55
CA GLN A 162 -2.48 24.48 3.78
C GLN A 162 -4.00 24.41 3.54
N GLY A 163 -4.61 23.26 3.88
CA GLY A 163 -6.02 23.01 3.65
C GLY A 163 -6.38 22.62 2.21
N GLY A 164 -5.40 22.36 1.34
CA GLY A 164 -5.63 21.94 -0.05
C GLY A 164 -5.99 23.07 -1.01
N GLY A 165 -6.61 22.74 -2.15
CA GLY A 165 -7.12 23.69 -3.14
C GLY A 165 -6.19 23.98 -4.32
N LEU A 166 -5.11 23.21 -4.52
CA LEU A 166 -4.31 23.28 -5.75
C LEU A 166 -4.96 22.40 -6.83
N SER A 167 -5.27 22.98 -8.00
CA SER A 167 -6.06 22.30 -9.07
C SER A 167 -5.24 21.42 -10.01
N ALA A 168 -3.94 21.18 -9.73
CA ALA A 168 -3.09 20.34 -10.55
C ALA A 168 -3.70 18.96 -10.81
N ALA A 169 -3.69 18.52 -12.07
CA ALA A 169 -4.18 17.19 -12.45
C ALA A 169 -3.36 16.10 -11.74
N ALA A 170 -4.03 15.03 -11.30
CA ALA A 170 -3.36 13.93 -10.58
C ALA A 170 -2.36 13.17 -11.47
N LEU A 171 -2.62 13.07 -12.78
CA LEU A 171 -1.75 12.39 -13.74
C LEU A 171 -1.06 13.40 -14.68
N THR A 172 0.26 13.40 -14.63
CA THR A 172 1.12 14.17 -15.55
C THR A 172 1.40 13.38 -16.83
N ASP A 173 1.98 14.03 -17.85
CA ASP A 173 2.45 13.35 -19.07
C ASP A 173 3.53 12.30 -18.74
N LYS A 174 4.38 12.59 -17.75
CA LYS A 174 5.34 11.60 -17.24
C LYS A 174 4.61 10.37 -16.67
N ASP A 175 3.59 10.56 -15.84
CA ASP A 175 2.84 9.46 -15.25
C ASP A 175 2.15 8.62 -16.32
N ARG A 176 1.64 9.24 -17.39
CA ARG A 176 1.05 8.52 -18.55
C ARG A 176 2.08 7.67 -19.29
N ALA A 177 3.34 8.11 -19.37
CA ALA A 177 4.44 7.32 -19.91
C ALA A 177 4.85 6.20 -18.92
N ASP A 178 4.92 6.50 -17.65
CA ASP A 178 5.27 5.55 -16.58
C ASP A 178 4.24 4.41 -16.45
N ILE A 179 2.96 4.68 -16.67
CA ILE A 179 1.88 3.67 -16.69
C ILE A 179 2.14 2.59 -17.75
N LYS A 180 2.66 2.96 -18.93
CA LYS A 180 3.01 2.00 -19.98
C LYS A 180 4.13 1.06 -19.54
N VAL A 181 5.13 1.61 -18.83
CA VAL A 181 6.23 0.81 -18.25
C VAL A 181 5.71 -0.09 -17.13
N ALA A 182 4.84 0.42 -16.26
CA ALA A 182 4.20 -0.38 -15.21
C ALA A 182 3.43 -1.56 -15.79
N ALA A 183 2.72 -1.37 -16.91
CA ALA A 183 2.02 -2.44 -17.62
C ALA A 183 3.02 -3.46 -18.22
N ALA A 184 4.08 -2.99 -18.86
CA ALA A 184 5.11 -3.84 -19.47
C ALA A 184 5.81 -4.73 -18.46
N ILE A 185 6.13 -4.24 -17.26
CA ILE A 185 6.70 -5.05 -16.17
C ILE A 185 5.66 -5.89 -15.43
N LYS A 186 4.39 -5.87 -15.88
CA LYS A 186 3.28 -6.56 -15.22
C LYS A 186 3.19 -6.23 -13.73
N ALA A 187 3.15 -4.93 -13.41
CA ALA A 187 2.99 -4.46 -12.04
C ALA A 187 1.70 -5.03 -11.43
N ASP A 188 1.80 -5.56 -10.21
CA ASP A 188 0.67 -6.13 -9.49
C ASP A 188 -0.21 -5.03 -8.88
N TYR A 189 0.41 -3.85 -8.65
CA TYR A 189 -0.24 -2.64 -8.17
C TYR A 189 0.34 -1.39 -8.84
N LEU A 190 -0.53 -0.43 -9.16
CA LEU A 190 -0.18 0.89 -9.65
C LEU A 190 -0.69 1.94 -8.66
N ALA A 191 0.22 2.66 -8.01
CA ALA A 191 -0.12 3.73 -7.07
C ALA A 191 -0.09 5.09 -7.77
N ILE A 192 -1.18 5.85 -7.57
CA ILE A 192 -1.32 7.22 -8.07
C ILE A 192 -1.13 8.21 -6.92
N SER A 193 -0.33 9.25 -7.19
CA SER A 193 -0.04 10.31 -6.23
C SER A 193 -1.03 11.47 -6.38
N PHE A 194 -1.44 12.02 -5.24
CA PHE A 194 -2.30 13.19 -5.14
C PHE A 194 -3.68 13.11 -5.82
N PRO A 195 -4.39 11.94 -5.85
CA PRO A 195 -5.77 11.92 -6.34
C PRO A 195 -6.66 12.77 -5.44
N ARG A 196 -7.64 13.46 -6.04
CA ARG A 196 -8.62 14.32 -5.35
C ARG A 196 -10.02 13.72 -5.35
N SER A 197 -10.28 12.79 -6.30
CA SER A 197 -11.61 12.24 -6.54
C SER A 197 -11.55 10.81 -7.09
N ALA A 198 -12.71 10.16 -7.15
CA ALA A 198 -12.87 8.89 -7.84
C ALA A 198 -12.53 8.96 -9.33
N ALA A 199 -12.72 10.12 -9.96
CA ALA A 199 -12.41 10.31 -11.38
C ALA A 199 -10.91 10.13 -11.66
N ASP A 200 -10.03 10.69 -10.83
CA ASP A 200 -8.57 10.54 -10.95
C ASP A 200 -8.15 9.06 -10.87
N VAL A 201 -8.79 8.31 -9.95
CA VAL A 201 -8.53 6.87 -9.78
C VAL A 201 -8.98 6.08 -10.99
N ASN A 202 -10.15 6.39 -11.52
CA ASN A 202 -10.71 5.71 -12.70
C ASN A 202 -9.90 6.02 -13.96
N GLU A 203 -9.47 7.26 -14.17
CA GLU A 203 -8.60 7.65 -15.28
C GLU A 203 -7.29 6.82 -15.26
N ALA A 204 -6.64 6.70 -14.11
CA ALA A 204 -5.44 5.87 -13.99
C ALA A 204 -5.72 4.41 -14.31
N ARG A 205 -6.86 3.87 -13.86
CA ARG A 205 -7.29 2.51 -14.16
C ARG A 205 -7.48 2.30 -15.65
N GLU A 206 -8.18 3.21 -16.32
CA GLU A 206 -8.43 3.14 -17.76
C GLU A 206 -7.13 3.16 -18.57
N LEU A 207 -6.23 4.09 -18.26
CA LEU A 207 -4.91 4.18 -18.89
C LEU A 207 -4.07 2.90 -18.66
N PHE A 208 -4.10 2.37 -17.45
CA PHE A 208 -3.36 1.15 -17.11
C PHE A 208 -3.93 -0.07 -17.85
N ARG A 209 -5.27 -0.19 -17.92
CA ARG A 209 -5.94 -1.26 -18.70
C ARG A 209 -5.68 -1.12 -20.19
N ALA A 210 -5.74 0.10 -20.75
CA ALA A 210 -5.43 0.37 -22.15
C ALA A 210 -3.97 0.00 -22.51
N ALA A 211 -3.05 0.12 -21.56
CA ALA A 211 -1.66 -0.32 -21.73
C ALA A 211 -1.46 -1.83 -21.51
N GLY A 212 -2.50 -2.61 -21.20
CA GLY A 212 -2.45 -4.05 -20.96
C GLY A 212 -2.16 -4.44 -19.51
N GLY A 213 -2.15 -3.49 -18.57
CA GLY A 213 -1.93 -3.75 -17.15
C GLY A 213 -3.17 -4.37 -16.49
N LEU A 214 -2.98 -5.39 -15.64
CA LEU A 214 -4.05 -6.10 -14.93
C LEU A 214 -4.06 -5.86 -13.41
N GLY A 215 -3.03 -5.22 -12.89
CA GLY A 215 -2.84 -4.95 -11.46
C GLY A 215 -3.92 -4.06 -10.83
N GLY A 216 -3.97 -4.01 -9.50
CA GLY A 216 -4.87 -3.15 -8.74
C GLY A 216 -4.40 -1.68 -8.71
N ILE A 217 -5.34 -0.74 -8.55
CA ILE A 217 -5.03 0.68 -8.39
C ILE A 217 -4.94 1.01 -6.90
N VAL A 218 -3.86 1.68 -6.51
CA VAL A 218 -3.61 2.20 -5.16
C VAL A 218 -3.81 3.71 -5.18
N ALA A 219 -4.78 4.22 -4.44
CA ALA A 219 -4.96 5.65 -4.25
C ALA A 219 -4.16 6.12 -3.03
N LYS A 220 -3.20 7.04 -3.23
CA LYS A 220 -2.44 7.64 -2.14
C LYS A 220 -3.19 8.82 -1.58
N ILE A 221 -3.53 8.75 -0.30
CA ILE A 221 -4.25 9.82 0.40
C ILE A 221 -3.21 10.79 0.95
N GLU A 222 -3.03 11.90 0.23
CA GLU A 222 -1.98 12.90 0.42
C GLU A 222 -2.53 14.33 0.50
N ARG A 223 -3.81 14.53 0.16
CA ARG A 223 -4.45 15.84 0.05
C ARG A 223 -5.66 15.98 0.98
N ALA A 224 -5.96 17.20 1.35
CA ALA A 224 -7.16 17.54 2.12
C ALA A 224 -8.44 17.14 1.37
N GLU A 225 -8.53 17.39 0.06
CA GLU A 225 -9.67 17.02 -0.78
C GLU A 225 -9.87 15.49 -0.85
N ALA A 226 -8.76 14.73 -0.82
CA ALA A 226 -8.86 13.27 -0.78
C ALA A 226 -9.47 12.78 0.53
N VAL A 227 -9.29 13.49 1.64
CA VAL A 227 -9.93 13.17 2.93
C VAL A 227 -11.41 13.51 2.91
N GLU A 228 -11.80 14.60 2.26
CA GLU A 228 -13.21 14.98 2.06
C GLU A 228 -13.94 13.95 1.18
N ASN A 229 -13.32 13.54 0.08
CA ASN A 229 -13.85 12.60 -0.91
C ASN A 229 -13.48 11.14 -0.63
N ILE A 230 -13.10 10.81 0.62
CA ILE A 230 -12.46 9.53 0.94
C ILE A 230 -13.28 8.30 0.56
N GLU A 231 -14.60 8.35 0.74
CA GLU A 231 -15.46 7.18 0.46
C GLU A 231 -15.54 6.86 -1.04
N GLU A 232 -15.65 7.88 -1.89
CA GLU A 232 -15.68 7.66 -3.33
C GLU A 232 -14.32 7.20 -3.86
N ILE A 233 -13.22 7.73 -3.32
CA ILE A 233 -11.87 7.31 -3.68
C ILE A 233 -11.63 5.85 -3.25
N ILE A 234 -12.01 5.47 -2.02
CA ILE A 234 -11.92 4.08 -1.56
C ILE A 234 -12.75 3.16 -2.47
N ARG A 235 -13.97 3.56 -2.83
CA ARG A 235 -14.85 2.75 -3.68
C ARG A 235 -14.26 2.53 -5.07
N ALA A 236 -13.64 3.57 -5.65
CA ALA A 236 -13.00 3.52 -6.95
C ALA A 236 -11.66 2.76 -6.96
N SER A 237 -10.94 2.70 -5.85
CA SER A 237 -9.62 2.05 -5.74
C SER A 237 -9.72 0.56 -5.38
N ASP A 238 -8.61 -0.17 -5.48
CA ASP A 238 -8.44 -1.52 -4.94
C ASP A 238 -7.72 -1.47 -3.58
N VAL A 239 -6.84 -0.50 -3.42
CA VAL A 239 -6.02 -0.26 -2.24
C VAL A 239 -6.00 1.23 -1.96
N VAL A 240 -5.99 1.63 -0.69
CA VAL A 240 -5.68 3.00 -0.27
C VAL A 240 -4.38 3.01 0.51
N MET A 241 -3.54 4.01 0.26
CA MET A 241 -2.29 4.23 0.97
C MET A 241 -2.38 5.55 1.74
N ILE A 242 -2.26 5.48 3.05
CA ILE A 242 -2.19 6.67 3.90
C ILE A 242 -0.74 7.16 3.87
N ALA A 243 -0.45 8.15 3.02
CA ALA A 243 0.87 8.74 2.84
C ALA A 243 1.03 9.92 3.81
N ARG A 244 1.35 9.58 5.05
CA ARG A 244 1.26 10.49 6.21
C ARG A 244 2.16 11.72 6.10
N GLY A 245 3.30 11.61 5.42
CA GLY A 245 4.23 12.73 5.23
C GLY A 245 3.58 13.89 4.48
N ASP A 246 3.13 13.65 3.24
CA ASP A 246 2.48 14.66 2.41
C ASP A 246 1.13 15.09 2.98
N LEU A 247 0.36 14.14 3.52
CA LEU A 247 -0.93 14.44 4.15
C LEU A 247 -0.79 15.40 5.33
N ALA A 248 0.21 15.19 6.20
CA ALA A 248 0.46 16.04 7.36
C ALA A 248 0.78 17.50 6.98
N VAL A 249 1.43 17.70 5.83
CA VAL A 249 1.73 19.04 5.32
C VAL A 249 0.43 19.81 5.02
N GLU A 250 -0.57 19.16 4.45
CA GLU A 250 -1.83 19.83 4.06
C GLU A 250 -2.84 20.00 5.18
N ILE A 251 -3.01 18.96 6.03
CA ILE A 251 -4.06 18.96 7.08
C ILE A 251 -3.54 19.20 8.49
N GLY A 252 -2.21 19.31 8.65
CA GLY A 252 -1.54 19.36 9.95
C GLY A 252 -1.29 17.99 10.57
N ASP A 253 -0.16 17.84 11.25
CA ASP A 253 0.31 16.58 11.85
C ASP A 253 -0.66 16.00 12.89
N ALA A 254 -1.24 16.84 13.71
CA ALA A 254 -2.19 16.43 14.75
C ALA A 254 -3.48 15.80 14.21
N ALA A 255 -3.86 16.12 12.94
CA ALA A 255 -5.06 15.58 12.31
C ALA A 255 -4.81 14.18 11.68
N VAL A 256 -3.57 13.81 11.41
CA VAL A 256 -3.24 12.56 10.71
C VAL A 256 -3.66 11.31 11.47
N PRO A 257 -3.38 11.12 12.78
CA PRO A 257 -3.71 9.88 13.47
C PRO A 257 -5.21 9.53 13.48
N PRO A 258 -6.15 10.44 13.79
CA PRO A 258 -7.57 10.12 13.73
C PRO A 258 -8.06 9.84 12.30
N ILE A 259 -7.51 10.53 11.30
CA ILE A 259 -7.83 10.30 9.88
C ILE A 259 -7.31 8.95 9.42
N GLN A 260 -6.09 8.54 9.78
CA GLN A 260 -5.56 7.21 9.53
C GLN A 260 -6.52 6.12 10.03
N LYS A 261 -6.95 6.20 11.29
CA LYS A 261 -7.89 5.25 11.88
C LYS A 261 -9.22 5.20 11.12
N ARG A 262 -9.74 6.37 10.72
CA ARG A 262 -10.98 6.47 9.93
C ARG A 262 -10.82 5.79 8.57
N ILE A 263 -9.73 6.06 7.83
CA ILE A 263 -9.47 5.51 6.50
C ILE A 263 -9.34 3.98 6.57
N ILE A 264 -8.57 3.44 7.53
CA ILE A 264 -8.40 1.99 7.70
C ILE A 264 -9.76 1.32 7.96
N ARG A 265 -10.60 1.89 8.84
CA ARG A 265 -11.94 1.35 9.12
C ARG A 265 -12.84 1.36 7.88
N LEU A 266 -12.86 2.47 7.14
CA LEU A 266 -13.65 2.60 5.90
C LEU A 266 -13.17 1.61 4.82
N ALA A 267 -11.86 1.51 4.60
CA ALA A 267 -11.30 0.55 3.65
C ALA A 267 -11.71 -0.89 3.98
N ARG A 268 -11.59 -1.30 5.24
CA ARG A 268 -12.03 -2.63 5.69
C ARG A 268 -13.52 -2.84 5.48
N ALA A 269 -14.36 -1.84 5.82
CA ALA A 269 -15.81 -1.93 5.63
C ALA A 269 -16.21 -2.05 4.16
N MET A 270 -15.44 -1.45 3.25
CA MET A 270 -15.68 -1.47 1.80
C MET A 270 -14.92 -2.60 1.07
N ASN A 271 -14.35 -3.57 1.78
CA ASN A 271 -13.55 -4.67 1.20
C ASN A 271 -12.31 -4.20 0.43
N LYS A 272 -11.69 -3.12 0.88
CA LYS A 272 -10.47 -2.59 0.30
C LYS A 272 -9.28 -2.78 1.24
N ILE A 273 -8.08 -2.71 0.67
CA ILE A 273 -6.83 -2.87 1.40
C ILE A 273 -6.34 -1.50 1.85
N ALA A 274 -5.74 -1.41 3.03
CA ALA A 274 -5.12 -0.21 3.55
C ALA A 274 -3.62 -0.43 3.76
N ILE A 275 -2.80 0.50 3.27
CA ILE A 275 -1.35 0.57 3.53
C ILE A 275 -1.10 1.81 4.38
N THR A 276 -0.43 1.63 5.52
CA THR A 276 0.09 2.75 6.32
C THR A 276 1.54 3.01 5.90
N ALA A 277 1.81 4.25 5.46
CA ALA A 277 3.05 4.59 4.78
C ALA A 277 3.69 5.87 5.33
N THR A 278 4.97 6.03 5.04
CA THR A 278 5.87 7.15 5.35
C THR A 278 6.15 7.33 6.84
N GLN A 279 7.39 7.65 7.16
CA GLN A 279 7.87 7.95 8.52
C GLN A 279 7.58 6.83 9.54
N MET A 280 7.63 5.55 9.10
CA MET A 280 7.34 4.42 9.99
C MET A 280 8.53 4.09 10.90
N LEU A 281 9.73 3.98 10.32
CA LEU A 281 11.00 3.74 11.03
C LEU A 281 12.08 4.69 10.49
N GLU A 282 11.75 5.96 10.32
CA GLU A 282 12.59 6.95 9.60
C GLU A 282 13.99 7.08 10.22
N SER A 283 14.12 6.98 11.54
CA SER A 283 15.42 7.00 12.22
C SER A 283 16.35 5.88 11.75
N MET A 284 15.79 4.76 11.24
CA MET A 284 16.55 3.63 10.73
C MET A 284 17.15 3.87 9.33
N ILE A 285 16.93 5.01 8.71
CA ILE A 285 17.74 5.46 7.57
C ILE A 285 19.22 5.52 7.98
N GLU A 286 19.49 6.04 9.17
CA GLU A 286 20.84 6.24 9.71
C GLU A 286 21.20 5.25 10.81
N ASN A 287 20.23 4.85 11.66
CA ASN A 287 20.45 4.04 12.85
C ASN A 287 20.07 2.58 12.61
N SER A 288 20.75 1.66 13.29
CA SER A 288 20.48 0.21 13.22
C SER A 288 19.28 -0.25 14.05
N VAL A 289 18.72 0.63 14.88
CA VAL A 289 17.55 0.36 15.73
C VAL A 289 16.57 1.53 15.70
N PRO A 290 15.24 1.27 15.75
CA PRO A 290 14.24 2.32 15.76
C PRO A 290 14.12 3.00 17.12
N THR A 291 13.52 4.18 17.14
CA THR A 291 13.09 4.83 18.38
C THR A 291 11.88 4.14 18.98
N ARG A 292 11.62 4.37 20.28
CA ARG A 292 10.42 3.83 20.96
C ARG A 292 9.13 4.42 20.39
N ALA A 293 9.15 5.68 19.93
CA ALA A 293 7.98 6.33 19.29
C ALA A 293 7.63 5.65 17.97
N GLU A 294 8.62 5.33 17.13
CA GLU A 294 8.42 4.61 15.88
C GLU A 294 7.90 3.18 16.09
N VAL A 295 8.43 2.47 17.08
CA VAL A 295 7.91 1.15 17.49
C VAL A 295 6.44 1.23 17.89
N SER A 296 6.07 2.25 18.67
CA SER A 296 4.68 2.50 19.07
C SER A 296 3.80 2.85 17.88
N ASP A 297 4.30 3.63 16.93
CA ASP A 297 3.57 4.01 15.72
C ASP A 297 3.27 2.80 14.82
N VAL A 298 4.27 1.95 14.56
CA VAL A 298 4.06 0.69 13.83
C VAL A 298 3.04 -0.22 14.53
N ALA A 299 3.18 -0.38 15.86
CA ALA A 299 2.25 -1.21 16.63
C ALA A 299 0.82 -0.67 16.55
N ASN A 300 0.62 0.66 16.67
CA ASN A 300 -0.68 1.29 16.52
C ASN A 300 -1.29 1.06 15.13
N ALA A 301 -0.52 1.17 14.04
CA ALA A 301 -1.01 0.88 12.70
C ALA A 301 -1.51 -0.57 12.57
N VAL A 302 -0.81 -1.53 13.17
CA VAL A 302 -1.22 -2.95 13.22
C VAL A 302 -2.53 -3.12 13.99
N LEU A 303 -2.65 -2.49 15.16
CA LEU A 303 -3.85 -2.54 16.01
C LEU A 303 -5.04 -1.84 15.36
N ASP A 304 -4.81 -0.75 14.61
CA ASP A 304 -5.84 -0.09 13.79
C ASP A 304 -6.39 -1.01 12.68
N GLY A 305 -5.70 -2.10 12.38
CA GLY A 305 -6.11 -3.11 11.40
C GLY A 305 -5.63 -2.84 9.99
N THR A 306 -4.52 -2.10 9.79
CA THR A 306 -3.90 -1.94 8.47
C THR A 306 -3.54 -3.29 7.86
N ASP A 307 -3.62 -3.41 6.54
CA ASP A 307 -3.21 -4.63 5.84
C ASP A 307 -1.70 -4.72 5.69
N ALA A 308 -1.07 -3.57 5.43
CA ALA A 308 0.35 -3.49 5.24
C ALA A 308 0.94 -2.21 5.85
N VAL A 309 2.22 -2.30 6.19
CA VAL A 309 3.06 -1.17 6.57
C VAL A 309 4.19 -1.02 5.55
N MET A 310 4.60 0.22 5.27
CA MET A 310 5.57 0.50 4.21
C MET A 310 6.84 1.15 4.75
N LEU A 311 7.99 0.63 4.29
CA LEU A 311 9.30 1.25 4.43
C LEU A 311 9.65 2.00 3.14
N SER A 312 10.06 3.24 3.26
CA SER A 312 10.40 4.14 2.15
C SER A 312 11.92 4.31 2.02
N ALA A 313 12.46 5.38 2.55
CA ALA A 313 13.88 5.68 2.51
C ALA A 313 14.72 4.70 3.34
N GLU A 314 14.13 4.10 4.38
CA GLU A 314 14.73 3.11 5.27
C GLU A 314 15.31 1.91 4.49
N THR A 315 14.61 1.49 3.44
CA THR A 315 15.06 0.38 2.57
C THR A 315 15.63 0.87 1.24
N ALA A 316 15.19 2.03 0.72
CA ALA A 316 15.65 2.52 -0.58
C ALA A 316 17.08 3.07 -0.55
N LYS A 317 17.45 3.81 0.49
CA LYS A 317 18.75 4.50 0.63
C LYS A 317 19.36 4.42 2.03
N GLY A 318 18.67 3.80 3.00
CA GLY A 318 19.12 3.69 4.38
C GLY A 318 20.38 2.81 4.52
N LYS A 319 21.11 3.02 5.59
CA LYS A 319 22.33 2.27 5.91
C LYS A 319 22.05 0.84 6.39
N HIS A 320 20.83 0.58 6.86
CA HIS A 320 20.47 -0.68 7.53
C HIS A 320 19.16 -1.30 6.98
N PRO A 321 19.01 -1.50 5.65
CA PRO A 321 17.72 -1.88 5.04
C PRO A 321 17.17 -3.22 5.58
N VAL A 322 18.02 -4.23 5.75
CA VAL A 322 17.61 -5.54 6.27
C VAL A 322 17.19 -5.44 7.74
N ALA A 323 17.92 -4.66 8.55
CA ALA A 323 17.58 -4.44 9.96
C ALA A 323 16.24 -3.69 10.11
N ALA A 324 15.93 -2.76 9.19
CA ALA A 324 14.64 -2.05 9.16
C ALA A 324 13.48 -3.02 8.91
N VAL A 325 13.60 -3.92 7.93
CA VAL A 325 12.59 -4.96 7.68
C VAL A 325 12.46 -5.90 8.88
N ALA A 326 13.58 -6.33 9.49
CA ALA A 326 13.56 -7.20 10.66
C ALA A 326 12.91 -6.53 11.89
N ALA A 327 13.16 -5.23 12.10
CA ALA A 327 12.50 -4.45 13.14
C ALA A 327 10.99 -4.36 12.90
N MET A 328 10.58 -4.05 11.67
CA MET A 328 9.18 -3.99 11.25
C MET A 328 8.48 -5.33 11.48
N ASP A 329 9.07 -6.44 11.02
CA ASP A 329 8.53 -7.80 11.21
C ASP A 329 8.34 -8.13 12.70
N ARG A 330 9.33 -7.84 13.54
CA ARG A 330 9.28 -8.10 14.96
C ARG A 330 8.16 -7.31 15.65
N VAL A 331 8.03 -6.00 15.36
CA VAL A 331 7.00 -5.16 15.95
C VAL A 331 5.60 -5.63 15.51
N CYS A 332 5.40 -5.93 14.22
CA CYS A 332 4.15 -6.46 13.73
C CYS A 332 3.75 -7.76 14.43
N ARG A 333 4.68 -8.72 14.56
CA ARG A 333 4.40 -10.01 15.23
C ARG A 333 4.01 -9.87 16.70
N VAL A 334 4.61 -8.92 17.42
CA VAL A 334 4.26 -8.67 18.82
C VAL A 334 2.89 -8.00 18.93
N ALA A 335 2.64 -6.95 18.15
CA ALA A 335 1.35 -6.25 18.14
C ALA A 335 0.19 -7.18 17.71
N GLU A 336 0.45 -8.16 16.86
CA GLU A 336 -0.56 -9.13 16.42
C GLU A 336 -0.97 -10.16 17.47
N GLN A 337 -0.31 -10.21 18.63
CA GLN A 337 -0.70 -11.09 19.74
C GLN A 337 -1.81 -10.47 20.59
N GLU A 338 -2.03 -9.17 20.49
CA GLU A 338 -3.07 -8.48 21.23
C GLU A 338 -4.49 -8.93 20.80
N TYR A 339 -5.42 -8.85 21.76
CA TYR A 339 -6.79 -9.32 21.55
C TYR A 339 -7.49 -8.62 20.38
N GLU A 340 -7.36 -7.30 20.27
CA GLU A 340 -7.96 -6.47 19.22
C GLU A 340 -7.47 -6.87 17.82
N ALA A 341 -6.25 -7.38 17.71
CA ALA A 341 -5.68 -7.83 16.46
C ALA A 341 -6.17 -9.22 16.02
N THR A 342 -6.74 -10.01 16.95
CA THR A 342 -7.16 -11.39 16.71
C THR A 342 -8.67 -11.58 16.74
N HIS A 343 -9.42 -10.62 17.30
CA HIS A 343 -10.87 -10.70 17.47
C HIS A 343 -11.55 -9.50 16.81
N SER A 344 -12.66 -9.71 16.20
CA SER A 344 -13.46 -8.66 15.56
C SER A 344 -14.90 -9.10 15.47
N ARG A 345 -15.81 -8.22 15.86
CA ARG A 345 -17.24 -8.33 15.57
C ARG A 345 -17.63 -7.67 14.24
N HIS A 346 -16.61 -7.37 13.42
CA HIS A 346 -16.82 -6.75 12.13
C HIS A 346 -17.68 -7.65 11.25
N ARG A 347 -18.82 -7.14 10.79
CA ARG A 347 -19.78 -7.80 9.89
C ARG A 347 -20.64 -8.93 10.47
N GLU A 348 -20.62 -9.18 11.79
CA GLU A 348 -21.49 -10.21 12.38
C GLU A 348 -22.98 -9.95 12.10
N ASP A 349 -23.41 -8.69 12.12
CA ASP A 349 -24.80 -8.26 11.93
C ASP A 349 -25.10 -7.77 10.50
N GLN A 350 -24.20 -8.01 9.52
CA GLN A 350 -24.39 -7.53 8.14
C GLN A 350 -25.19 -8.52 7.28
N THR A 351 -26.06 -7.98 6.43
CA THR A 351 -26.70 -8.73 5.36
C THR A 351 -25.80 -8.74 4.12
N PHE A 352 -25.47 -9.93 3.63
CA PHE A 352 -24.63 -10.11 2.44
C PHE A 352 -25.51 -10.22 1.18
N ARG A 353 -25.02 -9.65 0.08
CA ARG A 353 -25.67 -9.73 -1.23
C ARG A 353 -25.11 -10.84 -2.11
N ARG A 354 -23.96 -11.39 -1.76
CA ARG A 354 -23.21 -12.39 -2.54
C ARG A 354 -22.98 -13.63 -1.68
N VAL A 355 -23.11 -14.80 -2.31
CA VAL A 355 -22.90 -16.11 -1.64
C VAL A 355 -21.44 -16.25 -1.19
N ASP A 356 -20.46 -15.93 -2.04
CA ASP A 356 -19.04 -16.05 -1.76
C ASP A 356 -18.60 -15.14 -0.58
N GLU A 357 -19.24 -13.98 -0.41
CA GLU A 357 -19.01 -13.09 0.74
C GLU A 357 -19.60 -13.69 2.04
N ALA A 358 -20.80 -14.26 1.96
CA ALA A 358 -21.43 -14.94 3.08
C ALA A 358 -20.63 -16.18 3.54
N ILE A 359 -20.12 -16.96 2.59
CA ILE A 359 -19.23 -18.12 2.86
C ILE A 359 -17.93 -17.66 3.51
N ALA A 360 -17.33 -16.57 3.03
CA ALA A 360 -16.12 -16.00 3.65
C ALA A 360 -16.36 -15.61 5.12
N MET A 361 -17.51 -14.97 5.42
CA MET A 361 -17.86 -14.61 6.80
C MET A 361 -18.10 -15.86 7.66
N ALA A 362 -18.87 -16.83 7.18
CA ALA A 362 -19.11 -18.09 7.89
C ALA A 362 -17.80 -18.84 8.18
N THR A 363 -16.89 -18.84 7.21
CA THR A 363 -15.56 -19.45 7.36
C THR A 363 -14.78 -18.79 8.50
N MET A 364 -14.71 -17.45 8.52
CA MET A 364 -13.97 -16.73 9.55
C MET A 364 -14.64 -16.83 10.93
N TYR A 365 -15.97 -16.82 10.98
CA TYR A 365 -16.69 -17.07 12.21
C TYR A 365 -16.34 -18.47 12.76
N THR A 366 -16.43 -19.50 11.92
CA THR A 366 -16.07 -20.86 12.29
C THR A 366 -14.61 -20.99 12.73
N ALA A 367 -13.68 -20.36 12.00
CA ALA A 367 -12.26 -20.39 12.33
C ALA A 367 -11.94 -19.72 13.67
N ASN A 368 -12.70 -18.70 14.06
CA ASN A 368 -12.51 -18.00 15.33
C ASN A 368 -13.16 -18.72 16.53
N HIS A 369 -14.06 -19.72 16.29
CA HIS A 369 -14.80 -20.44 17.35
C HIS A 369 -14.47 -21.92 17.42
N LEU A 370 -13.65 -22.45 16.52
CA LEU A 370 -13.12 -23.80 16.56
C LEU A 370 -11.59 -23.79 16.57
N PRO A 371 -10.94 -24.87 17.07
CA PRO A 371 -9.47 -24.96 17.08
C PRO A 371 -8.90 -25.23 15.68
N VAL A 372 -9.24 -24.35 14.72
CA VAL A 372 -8.78 -24.44 13.34
C VAL A 372 -7.32 -24.01 13.24
N ARG A 373 -6.51 -24.81 12.57
CA ARG A 373 -5.08 -24.52 12.38
C ARG A 373 -4.81 -23.68 11.15
N ALA A 374 -5.58 -23.86 10.08
CA ALA A 374 -5.41 -23.15 8.81
C ALA A 374 -6.70 -23.16 7.97
N ILE A 375 -6.81 -22.18 7.08
CA ILE A 375 -7.85 -22.13 6.05
C ILE A 375 -7.19 -22.32 4.69
N ALA A 376 -7.66 -23.31 3.91
CA ALA A 376 -7.32 -23.51 2.51
C ALA A 376 -8.39 -22.84 1.64
N ALA A 377 -8.08 -21.70 1.05
CA ALA A 377 -8.99 -20.96 0.18
C ALA A 377 -8.63 -21.22 -1.28
N LEU A 378 -9.39 -22.12 -1.94
CA LEU A 378 -9.23 -22.30 -3.39
C LEU A 378 -9.85 -21.11 -4.09
N THR A 379 -9.07 -20.39 -4.89
CA THR A 379 -9.50 -19.11 -5.45
C THR A 379 -8.87 -18.84 -6.83
N GLU A 380 -9.68 -18.31 -7.75
CA GLU A 380 -9.22 -17.87 -9.07
C GLU A 380 -8.67 -16.44 -9.03
N SER A 381 -9.40 -15.51 -8.42
CA SER A 381 -9.11 -14.07 -8.42
C SER A 381 -8.56 -13.51 -7.10
N GLY A 382 -8.57 -14.32 -6.03
CA GLY A 382 -8.26 -13.88 -4.68
C GLY A 382 -9.42 -13.21 -3.93
N ALA A 383 -10.62 -13.11 -4.51
CA ALA A 383 -11.76 -12.38 -3.92
C ALA A 383 -12.19 -12.96 -2.57
N THR A 384 -12.37 -14.29 -2.47
CA THR A 384 -12.76 -14.95 -1.21
C THR A 384 -11.70 -14.74 -0.13
N ALA A 385 -10.41 -14.85 -0.49
CA ALA A 385 -9.31 -14.58 0.42
C ALA A 385 -9.29 -13.12 0.89
N LEU A 386 -9.63 -12.16 0.00
CA LEU A 386 -9.77 -10.75 0.37
C LEU A 386 -10.84 -10.57 1.43
N TRP A 387 -12.04 -11.12 1.23
CA TRP A 387 -13.14 -10.95 2.18
C TRP A 387 -12.86 -11.61 3.53
N MET A 388 -12.27 -12.79 3.54
CA MET A 388 -11.82 -13.42 4.77
C MET A 388 -10.79 -12.56 5.50
N SER A 389 -9.86 -11.93 4.78
CA SER A 389 -8.84 -11.06 5.36
C SER A 389 -9.38 -9.79 6.02
N ARG A 390 -10.64 -9.42 5.77
CA ARG A 390 -11.30 -8.27 6.45
C ARG A 390 -11.70 -8.58 7.88
N ILE A 391 -11.79 -9.86 8.25
CA ILE A 391 -12.14 -10.31 9.58
C ILE A 391 -10.86 -10.61 10.36
N SER A 392 -10.71 -10.02 11.55
CA SER A 392 -9.55 -10.29 12.41
C SER A 392 -9.58 -11.74 12.89
N SER A 393 -8.47 -12.43 12.76
CA SER A 393 -8.28 -13.82 13.17
C SER A 393 -6.80 -14.12 13.37
N SER A 394 -6.51 -15.08 14.24
CA SER A 394 -5.15 -15.65 14.35
C SER A 394 -4.90 -16.77 13.35
N VAL A 395 -5.95 -17.27 12.67
CA VAL A 395 -5.87 -18.39 11.74
C VAL A 395 -5.36 -17.93 10.38
N PRO A 396 -4.28 -18.51 9.84
CA PRO A 396 -3.74 -18.13 8.53
C PRO A 396 -4.64 -18.61 7.38
N ILE A 397 -4.76 -17.78 6.35
CA ILE A 397 -5.50 -18.06 5.12
C ILE A 397 -4.51 -18.38 4.01
N TYR A 398 -4.50 -19.60 3.50
CA TYR A 398 -3.70 -20.00 2.37
C TYR A 398 -4.53 -19.89 1.10
N ALA A 399 -4.18 -18.93 0.23
CA ALA A 399 -4.82 -18.75 -1.07
C ALA A 399 -4.20 -19.70 -2.09
N LEU A 400 -4.90 -20.80 -2.36
CA LEU A 400 -4.48 -21.85 -3.28
C LEU A 400 -4.97 -21.51 -4.69
N THR A 401 -4.04 -21.28 -5.61
CA THR A 401 -4.35 -20.91 -7.01
C THR A 401 -3.22 -21.24 -7.97
N SER A 402 -3.56 -21.61 -9.19
CA SER A 402 -2.60 -21.79 -10.30
C SER A 402 -2.16 -20.45 -10.90
N HIS A 403 -2.98 -19.39 -10.76
CA HIS A 403 -2.75 -18.07 -11.37
C HIS A 403 -1.63 -17.29 -10.67
N VAL A 404 -0.54 -17.04 -11.40
CA VAL A 404 0.62 -16.29 -10.89
C VAL A 404 0.24 -14.87 -10.47
N GLU A 405 -0.61 -14.21 -11.26
CA GLU A 405 -1.10 -12.86 -11.00
C GLU A 405 -1.90 -12.80 -9.71
N THR A 406 -2.75 -13.76 -9.45
CA THR A 406 -3.52 -13.87 -8.22
C THR A 406 -2.61 -14.12 -7.02
N ARG A 407 -1.61 -15.02 -7.15
CA ARG A 407 -0.62 -15.25 -6.09
C ARG A 407 0.13 -13.96 -5.71
N ARG A 408 0.55 -13.17 -6.70
CA ARG A 408 1.24 -11.88 -6.48
C ARG A 408 0.31 -10.86 -5.85
N LYS A 409 -0.93 -10.77 -6.32
CA LYS A 409 -1.93 -9.86 -5.81
C LYS A 409 -2.23 -10.10 -4.33
N VAL A 410 -2.43 -11.35 -3.91
CA VAL A 410 -2.81 -11.66 -2.52
C VAL A 410 -1.66 -11.47 -1.52
N THR A 411 -0.42 -11.23 -1.97
CA THR A 411 0.71 -10.93 -1.07
C THR A 411 0.49 -9.68 -0.23
N LEU A 412 -0.40 -8.77 -0.65
CA LEU A 412 -0.74 -7.56 0.08
C LEU A 412 -1.91 -7.74 1.07
N TYR A 413 -2.58 -8.90 1.07
CA TYR A 413 -3.77 -9.13 1.90
C TYR A 413 -3.36 -9.60 3.30
N ARG A 414 -3.84 -8.92 4.34
CA ARG A 414 -3.53 -9.27 5.73
C ARG A 414 -3.91 -10.71 6.03
N GLY A 415 -2.96 -11.48 6.59
CA GLY A 415 -3.18 -12.87 7.00
C GLY A 415 -3.33 -13.88 5.86
N VAL A 416 -3.15 -13.45 4.59
CA VAL A 416 -3.25 -14.32 3.41
C VAL A 416 -1.84 -14.69 2.91
N TYR A 417 -1.66 -15.97 2.60
CA TYR A 417 -0.40 -16.53 2.09
C TYR A 417 -0.66 -17.23 0.75
N PRO A 418 -0.02 -16.78 -0.34
CA PRO A 418 -0.20 -17.39 -1.65
C PRO A 418 0.46 -18.76 -1.72
N VAL A 419 -0.25 -19.71 -2.33
CA VAL A 419 0.26 -21.07 -2.59
C VAL A 419 0.00 -21.42 -4.06
N ALA A 420 1.02 -21.91 -4.73
CA ALA A 420 0.87 -22.48 -6.07
C ALA A 420 0.13 -23.82 -5.97
N PHE A 421 -1.04 -23.89 -6.56
CA PHE A 421 -1.87 -25.09 -6.50
C PHE A 421 -2.66 -25.27 -7.79
N GLU A 422 -2.59 -26.46 -8.37
CA GLU A 422 -3.36 -26.83 -9.55
C GLU A 422 -4.42 -27.84 -9.18
N ILE A 423 -5.65 -27.61 -9.65
CA ILE A 423 -6.74 -28.56 -9.51
C ILE A 423 -6.66 -29.54 -10.69
N THR A 424 -6.28 -30.78 -10.42
CA THR A 424 -6.06 -31.83 -11.42
C THR A 424 -7.21 -32.84 -11.52
N SER A 425 -8.20 -32.75 -10.60
CA SER A 425 -9.33 -33.66 -10.54
C SER A 425 -10.65 -32.90 -10.57
N SER A 426 -11.71 -33.54 -11.01
CA SER A 426 -13.11 -33.08 -10.87
C SER A 426 -13.80 -33.64 -9.62
N ASP A 427 -13.18 -34.61 -8.94
CA ASP A 427 -13.71 -35.15 -7.68
C ASP A 427 -13.45 -34.17 -6.53
N HIS A 428 -14.50 -33.71 -5.92
CA HIS A 428 -14.47 -32.81 -4.77
C HIS A 428 -13.73 -33.39 -3.54
N ALA A 429 -13.79 -34.70 -3.33
CA ALA A 429 -13.08 -35.35 -2.22
C ALA A 429 -11.58 -35.35 -2.47
N GLU A 430 -11.17 -35.63 -3.72
CA GLU A 430 -9.78 -35.63 -4.14
C GLU A 430 -9.17 -34.22 -4.10
N ILE A 431 -9.92 -33.19 -4.56
CA ILE A 431 -9.50 -31.79 -4.46
C ILE A 431 -9.26 -31.40 -3.00
N ASN A 432 -10.17 -31.77 -2.10
CA ASN A 432 -10.03 -31.48 -0.67
C ASN A 432 -8.79 -32.17 -0.07
N ARG A 433 -8.55 -33.44 -0.44
CA ARG A 433 -7.37 -34.20 0.00
C ARG A 433 -6.09 -33.52 -0.48
N SER A 434 -6.02 -33.20 -1.77
CA SER A 434 -4.86 -32.52 -2.37
C SER A 434 -4.58 -31.17 -1.70
N ALA A 435 -5.61 -30.37 -1.37
CA ALA A 435 -5.45 -29.11 -0.67
C ALA A 435 -4.88 -29.30 0.75
N ILE A 436 -5.33 -30.33 1.47
CA ILE A 436 -4.79 -30.67 2.80
C ILE A 436 -3.35 -31.15 2.69
N ASP A 437 -3.03 -32.02 1.71
CA ASP A 437 -1.69 -32.56 1.50
C ASP A 437 -0.70 -31.43 1.17
N GLU A 438 -1.14 -30.41 0.43
CA GLU A 438 -0.33 -29.23 0.17
C GLU A 438 -0.04 -28.44 1.46
N LEU A 439 -1.03 -28.23 2.35
CA LEU A 439 -0.80 -27.62 3.66
C LEU A 439 0.13 -28.45 4.54
N ARG A 440 0.08 -29.79 4.47
CA ARG A 440 1.02 -30.69 5.16
C ARG A 440 2.42 -30.55 4.59
N ARG A 441 2.57 -30.52 3.27
CA ARG A 441 3.85 -30.33 2.57
C ARG A 441 4.52 -29.01 2.99
N LEU A 442 3.73 -27.96 3.21
CA LEU A 442 4.20 -26.67 3.71
C LEU A 442 4.54 -26.69 5.21
N GLY A 443 4.33 -27.79 5.91
CA GLY A 443 4.56 -27.91 7.35
C GLY A 443 3.59 -27.08 8.21
N THR A 444 2.47 -26.64 7.64
CA THR A 444 1.48 -25.79 8.32
C THR A 444 0.57 -26.61 9.24
N VAL A 445 0.22 -27.79 8.80
CA VAL A 445 -0.69 -28.71 9.51
C VAL A 445 -0.11 -30.11 9.62
N ARG A 446 -0.56 -30.86 10.62
CA ARG A 446 -0.19 -32.24 10.90
C ARG A 446 -1.45 -33.05 11.17
N ASP A 447 -1.32 -34.38 11.24
CA ASP A 447 -2.43 -35.27 11.55
C ASP A 447 -3.07 -34.89 12.90
N GLY A 448 -4.41 -34.86 12.90
CA GLY A 448 -5.21 -34.41 14.04
C GLY A 448 -5.52 -32.92 14.06
N ASP A 449 -4.86 -32.09 13.24
CA ASP A 449 -5.21 -30.67 13.12
C ASP A 449 -6.54 -30.49 12.35
N MET A 450 -7.31 -29.46 12.75
CA MET A 450 -8.54 -29.09 12.06
C MET A 450 -8.24 -27.98 11.03
N VAL A 451 -8.81 -28.13 9.82
CA VAL A 451 -8.69 -27.15 8.74
C VAL A 451 -10.05 -26.81 8.16
N ILE A 452 -10.15 -25.62 7.56
CA ILE A 452 -11.31 -25.23 6.76
C ILE A 452 -10.88 -25.12 5.31
N ILE A 453 -11.71 -25.66 4.40
CA ILE A 453 -11.51 -25.56 2.95
C ILE A 453 -12.67 -24.77 2.39
N THR A 454 -12.39 -23.72 1.60
CA THR A 454 -13.40 -22.98 0.84
C THR A 454 -13.17 -23.14 -0.64
N LYS A 455 -14.24 -23.41 -1.39
CA LYS A 455 -14.20 -23.60 -2.84
C LYS A 455 -15.56 -23.36 -3.50
N GLY A 456 -15.58 -23.28 -4.82
CA GLY A 456 -16.78 -23.35 -5.63
C GLY A 456 -17.04 -24.77 -6.14
N ASP A 457 -18.27 -25.07 -6.49
CA ASP A 457 -18.63 -26.33 -7.15
C ASP A 457 -18.09 -26.40 -8.59
N LEU A 458 -17.96 -25.22 -9.25
CA LEU A 458 -17.43 -25.12 -10.60
C LEU A 458 -16.03 -24.52 -10.55
N THR A 459 -15.05 -25.27 -11.04
CA THR A 459 -13.65 -24.78 -11.18
C THR A 459 -13.58 -23.72 -12.27
N GLY A 460 -12.75 -22.69 -12.08
CA GLY A 460 -12.52 -21.63 -13.06
C GLY A 460 -13.59 -20.53 -13.10
N VAL A 461 -14.62 -20.58 -12.23
CA VAL A 461 -15.67 -19.56 -12.20
C VAL A 461 -15.31 -18.47 -11.17
N LEU A 462 -15.16 -17.23 -11.65
CA LEU A 462 -14.92 -16.07 -10.79
C LEU A 462 -16.14 -15.81 -9.88
N GLY A 463 -15.88 -15.66 -8.57
CA GLY A 463 -16.95 -15.43 -7.59
C GLY A 463 -17.81 -16.67 -7.30
N GLY A 464 -17.34 -17.85 -7.73
CA GLY A 464 -18.08 -19.12 -7.61
C GLY A 464 -17.94 -19.79 -6.23
N THR A 465 -17.24 -19.22 -5.25
CA THR A 465 -17.14 -19.84 -3.92
C THR A 465 -18.49 -19.92 -3.25
N ASN A 466 -18.98 -21.15 -3.06
CA ASN A 466 -20.32 -21.44 -2.50
C ASN A 466 -20.29 -22.50 -1.40
N ALA A 467 -19.12 -23.06 -1.07
CA ALA A 467 -18.99 -24.12 -0.08
C ALA A 467 -17.84 -23.86 0.90
N MET A 468 -18.07 -24.27 2.14
CA MET A 468 -17.09 -24.34 3.22
C MET A 468 -17.13 -25.76 3.79
N LYS A 469 -15.96 -26.40 3.99
CA LYS A 469 -15.83 -27.70 4.61
C LYS A 469 -14.85 -27.66 5.77
N VAL A 470 -15.26 -28.12 6.94
CA VAL A 470 -14.37 -28.39 8.06
C VAL A 470 -13.87 -29.83 7.93
N ALA A 471 -12.58 -30.05 8.04
CA ALA A 471 -11.97 -31.36 7.94
C ALA A 471 -10.85 -31.54 8.98
N MET A 472 -10.66 -32.78 9.42
CA MET A 472 -9.54 -33.17 10.26
C MET A 472 -8.45 -33.82 9.40
N VAL A 473 -7.22 -33.34 9.52
CA VAL A 473 -6.07 -33.86 8.79
C VAL A 473 -5.78 -35.31 9.24
N GLY A 474 -5.61 -36.21 8.29
CA GLY A 474 -5.41 -37.64 8.57
C GLY A 474 -6.71 -38.47 8.73
N ASN A 475 -7.86 -37.81 8.95
CA ASN A 475 -9.16 -38.46 9.06
C ASN A 475 -10.18 -37.88 8.08
N LEU A 476 -9.84 -37.78 6.82
CA LEU A 476 -10.87 -37.66 5.79
C LEU A 476 -11.61 -38.98 5.78
N PRO A 477 -12.93 -39.04 6.03
CA PRO A 477 -13.67 -40.28 5.93
C PRO A 477 -13.41 -40.85 4.52
N GLU A 478 -12.75 -42.00 4.47
CA GLU A 478 -12.82 -42.83 3.28
C GLU A 478 -14.31 -43.17 3.20
N PHE A 479 -14.99 -42.68 2.16
CA PHE A 479 -16.30 -43.23 1.84
C PHE A 479 -16.03 -44.72 1.60
N PRO A 480 -16.69 -45.62 2.32
CA PRO A 480 -16.57 -47.03 2.03
C PRO A 480 -16.86 -47.16 0.52
N GLU A 481 -15.92 -47.77 -0.21
CA GLU A 481 -16.16 -48.20 -1.59
C GLU A 481 -17.55 -48.83 -1.58
N SER A 482 -18.45 -48.26 -2.38
CA SER A 482 -19.83 -48.67 -2.53
C SER A 482 -19.98 -50.16 -2.34
N ALA A 483 -20.72 -50.55 -1.32
CA ALA A 483 -21.36 -51.84 -1.34
C ALA A 483 -22.12 -51.94 -2.66
N LYS A 484 -21.58 -52.73 -3.59
CA LYS A 484 -22.26 -53.15 -4.82
C LYS A 484 -23.48 -54.01 -4.43
#